data_a0ab6a9309bc064617b04c37d561fd2f
#
_entry.id   a0ab6a9309bc064617b04c37d561fd2f
#
_cell.length_a   1.000
_cell.length_b   1.000
_cell.length_c   1.000
_cell.angle_alpha   90.00
_cell.angle_beta   90.00
_cell.angle_gamma   90.00
#
_symmetry.space_group_name_H-M   'P 1'
#
loop_
_entity.id
_entity.type
_entity.pdbx_description
1 polymer ?
#
loop_
_entity_poly.entity_id
_entity_poly.type
_entity_poly.pdbx_seq_one_letter_code
_entity_poly.pdbx_strand_id
1 'polypeptide(L)'
;MAVHTAAHHSSGQVLPFRESLLAMLGISFVTMLVALDQTVVGTALPTIVAELKGFELYAWVATSYLLTSVITVPIFGRLGDYYGRKPFVIASIVVFTGASVLCGAANSMMFLVLARGLQGIGGGMLVGTAFACIPDLFPDSVVRLRWQVLMSSAFGIANAVGPSLGGFLTQYYGWRSVFYVNLPVGLLSLFFVWRFLPHLRHVEHKGKMRLDWPGAVLIAVALGSLQLFVELLPKHGVTLSALALLALSVASAYALWQWEKRCPTAILPVEMFRNRSLAALFTLAVLGGFSMFSLLFYAPLLFQGGFGMSPKEAGLVITPLVVFITIGSIANGRIVSRVRNPNLMLYIGFTLLALACLGVVVATRTMPQWLLMTFMVTGGLGLGFVMPNLTIFAQQTAGREHLGIATALLQSLRMIGGMLGTALTGTLVSHMYASGVRNALESDHASQWFNDLGDPQILINRDAQATLLGQLAHAGHNGAMLLESAREALVAAIHLGLAMAAIIAVVSVWQSRRVPPVKLQRKLEPVIHAD
;
A
#
# COMPACT_ATOMS: atom_id res chain seq x y z
N MET A 1 -30.04 -15.69 25.74
CA MET A 1 -28.98 -16.22 24.90
C MET A 1 -29.61 -16.89 23.70
N ALA A 2 -29.87 -16.16 22.63
CA ALA A 2 -30.50 -16.70 21.44
C ALA A 2 -29.40 -17.09 20.45
N VAL A 3 -29.26 -18.40 20.23
CA VAL A 3 -28.48 -18.94 19.10
C VAL A 3 -29.32 -18.61 17.85
N HIS A 4 -28.98 -17.50 17.18
CA HIS A 4 -29.52 -17.23 15.86
C HIS A 4 -28.90 -18.24 14.88
N THR A 5 -29.63 -19.31 14.61
CA THR A 5 -29.47 -20.15 13.41
C THR A 5 -29.51 -19.20 12.20
N ALA A 6 -28.38 -19.05 11.50
CA ALA A 6 -28.26 -18.24 10.29
C ALA A 6 -29.15 -18.86 9.21
N ALA A 7 -30.38 -18.35 9.07
CA ALA A 7 -31.19 -18.60 7.90
C ALA A 7 -30.43 -18.04 6.67
N HIS A 8 -30.13 -18.91 5.72
CA HIS A 8 -29.57 -18.49 4.42
C HIS A 8 -30.64 -17.62 3.73
N HIS A 9 -30.44 -16.30 3.78
CA HIS A 9 -31.26 -15.39 3.00
C HIS A 9 -31.02 -15.62 1.51
N SER A 10 -32.06 -15.67 0.72
CA SER A 10 -32.07 -15.83 -0.74
C SER A 10 -31.31 -14.75 -1.53
N SER A 11 -30.74 -13.77 -0.83
CA SER A 11 -30.00 -12.62 -1.37
C SER A 11 -28.47 -12.81 -1.47
N GLY A 12 -27.92 -13.98 -1.14
CA GLY A 12 -26.45 -14.21 -1.14
C GLY A 12 -25.72 -13.48 -0.01
N GLN A 13 -26.42 -13.05 1.04
CA GLN A 13 -25.92 -12.40 2.24
C GLN A 13 -26.24 -13.24 3.48
N VAL A 14 -25.34 -13.20 4.48
CA VAL A 14 -25.51 -13.90 5.76
C VAL A 14 -26.44 -13.12 6.71
N LEU A 15 -26.46 -11.80 6.58
CA LEU A 15 -27.26 -10.87 7.40
C LEU A 15 -28.29 -10.13 6.56
N PRO A 16 -29.37 -9.60 7.18
CA PRO A 16 -30.27 -8.64 6.53
C PRO A 16 -29.48 -7.43 5.99
N PHE A 17 -29.96 -6.81 4.92
CA PHE A 17 -29.26 -5.72 4.23
C PHE A 17 -28.84 -4.59 5.19
N ARG A 18 -29.70 -4.17 6.11
CA ARG A 18 -29.41 -3.10 7.08
C ARG A 18 -28.25 -3.47 8.00
N GLU A 19 -28.23 -4.68 8.54
CA GLU A 19 -27.16 -5.16 9.42
C GLU A 19 -25.86 -5.36 8.64
N SER A 20 -25.93 -5.89 7.41
CA SER A 20 -24.80 -5.98 6.48
C SER A 20 -24.19 -4.61 6.19
N LEU A 21 -25.03 -3.60 5.96
CA LEU A 21 -24.57 -2.22 5.72
C LEU A 21 -23.85 -1.65 6.94
N LEU A 22 -24.40 -1.83 8.15
CA LEU A 22 -23.80 -1.32 9.38
C LEU A 22 -22.49 -2.03 9.73
N ALA A 23 -22.42 -3.34 9.51
CA ALA A 23 -21.17 -4.11 9.65
C ALA A 23 -20.12 -3.63 8.65
N MET A 24 -20.49 -3.44 7.38
CA MET A 24 -19.60 -2.95 6.33
C MET A 24 -19.16 -1.49 6.54
N LEU A 25 -20.00 -0.63 7.11
CA LEU A 25 -19.59 0.71 7.53
C LEU A 25 -18.50 0.63 8.59
N GLY A 26 -18.64 -0.25 9.59
CA GLY A 26 -17.61 -0.48 10.60
C GLY A 26 -16.28 -0.89 9.97
N ILE A 27 -16.30 -1.87 9.07
CA ILE A 27 -15.11 -2.34 8.35
C ILE A 27 -14.52 -1.24 7.43
N SER A 28 -15.37 -0.43 6.79
CA SER A 28 -14.94 0.68 5.96
C SER A 28 -14.23 1.77 6.78
N PHE A 29 -14.73 2.10 7.98
CA PHE A 29 -14.03 3.01 8.89
C PHE A 29 -12.68 2.45 9.34
N VAL A 30 -12.57 1.14 9.56
CA VAL A 30 -11.29 0.47 9.85
C VAL A 30 -10.28 0.68 8.72
N THR A 31 -10.69 0.42 7.48
CA THR A 31 -9.79 0.59 6.32
C THR A 31 -9.45 2.05 6.05
N MET A 32 -10.40 2.94 6.34
CA MET A 32 -10.20 4.38 6.25
C MET A 32 -9.17 4.88 7.26
N LEU A 33 -9.16 4.35 8.49
CA LEU A 33 -8.13 4.65 9.49
C LEU A 33 -6.72 4.39 8.96
N VAL A 34 -6.48 3.20 8.41
CA VAL A 34 -5.16 2.81 7.88
C VAL A 34 -4.75 3.70 6.70
N ALA A 35 -5.71 4.01 5.81
CA ALA A 35 -5.45 4.84 4.63
C ALA A 35 -5.14 6.30 4.99
N LEU A 36 -5.93 6.89 5.88
CA LEU A 36 -5.72 8.25 6.37
C LEU A 36 -4.38 8.38 7.09
N ASP A 37 -4.08 7.47 7.99
CA ASP A 37 -2.84 7.51 8.77
C ASP A 37 -1.60 7.54 7.87
N GLN A 38 -1.54 6.68 6.84
CA GLN A 38 -0.41 6.63 5.92
C GLN A 38 -0.20 7.96 5.15
N THR A 39 -1.28 8.61 4.75
CA THR A 39 -1.21 9.80 3.91
C THR A 39 -1.11 11.10 4.71
N VAL A 40 -1.79 11.19 5.85
CA VAL A 40 -1.79 12.37 6.74
C VAL A 40 -0.41 12.52 7.41
N VAL A 41 0.18 11.42 7.88
CA VAL A 41 1.52 11.43 8.51
C VAL A 41 2.60 11.87 7.52
N GLY A 42 2.51 11.44 6.25
CA GLY A 42 3.48 11.84 5.22
C GLY A 42 3.60 13.35 5.03
N THR A 43 2.48 14.09 5.15
CA THR A 43 2.48 15.57 5.03
C THR A 43 2.94 16.27 6.30
N ALA A 44 2.75 15.67 7.48
CA ALA A 44 3.15 16.22 8.77
C ALA A 44 4.62 15.95 9.11
N LEU A 45 5.24 14.92 8.50
CA LEU A 45 6.55 14.41 8.88
C LEU A 45 7.67 15.46 8.88
N PRO A 46 7.77 16.39 7.90
CA PRO A 46 8.77 17.47 7.96
C PRO A 46 8.64 18.36 9.22
N THR A 47 7.42 18.69 9.61
CA THR A 47 7.15 19.49 10.82
C THR A 47 7.47 18.71 12.09
N ILE A 48 7.14 17.43 12.13
CA ILE A 48 7.46 16.51 13.26
C ILE A 48 8.97 16.48 13.49
N VAL A 49 9.74 16.29 12.43
CA VAL A 49 11.20 16.21 12.50
C VAL A 49 11.83 17.54 12.92
N ALA A 50 11.27 18.66 12.46
CA ALA A 50 11.73 19.99 12.86
C ALA A 50 11.53 20.23 14.36
N GLU A 51 10.43 19.74 14.96
CA GLU A 51 10.13 19.93 16.40
C GLU A 51 10.86 18.91 17.30
N LEU A 52 10.82 17.61 16.94
CA LEU A 52 11.39 16.54 17.77
C LEU A 52 12.90 16.37 17.62
N LYS A 53 13.52 16.97 16.60
CA LYS A 53 14.94 16.84 16.24
C LYS A 53 15.35 15.37 16.08
N GLY A 54 15.97 14.98 15.00
CA GLY A 54 16.34 13.58 14.72
C GLY A 54 16.03 13.18 13.29
N PHE A 55 16.58 13.96 12.35
CA PHE A 55 16.40 13.78 10.92
C PHE A 55 16.86 12.38 10.45
N GLU A 56 17.85 11.80 11.11
CA GLU A 56 18.35 10.45 10.84
C GLU A 56 17.25 9.37 10.98
N LEU A 57 16.22 9.64 11.80
CA LEU A 57 15.09 8.73 12.01
C LEU A 57 13.88 9.06 11.12
N TYR A 58 13.99 10.04 10.20
CA TYR A 58 12.90 10.47 9.33
C TYR A 58 12.22 9.30 8.61
N ALA A 59 13.00 8.50 7.92
CA ALA A 59 12.48 7.35 7.18
C ALA A 59 11.89 6.27 8.11
N TRP A 60 12.47 6.11 9.33
CA TRP A 60 12.02 5.08 10.26
C TRP A 60 10.59 5.29 10.78
N VAL A 61 10.08 6.52 10.78
CA VAL A 61 8.69 6.80 11.15
C VAL A 61 7.71 6.09 10.20
N ALA A 62 8.00 6.03 8.92
CA ALA A 62 7.20 5.28 7.95
C ALA A 62 7.57 3.79 7.93
N THR A 63 8.88 3.49 7.92
CA THR A 63 9.40 2.12 7.77
C THR A 63 9.03 1.22 8.95
N SER A 64 9.07 1.71 10.19
CA SER A 64 8.70 0.90 11.36
C SER A 64 7.24 0.46 11.32
N TYR A 65 6.35 1.34 10.87
CA TYR A 65 4.94 1.02 10.63
C TYR A 65 4.77 -0.05 9.54
N LEU A 66 5.40 0.15 8.39
CA LEU A 66 5.29 -0.78 7.25
C LEU A 66 5.89 -2.15 7.59
N LEU A 67 7.05 -2.16 8.24
CA LEU A 67 7.75 -3.38 8.66
C LEU A 67 6.86 -4.26 9.53
N THR A 68 6.32 -3.69 10.60
CA THR A 68 5.48 -4.44 11.53
C THR A 68 4.12 -4.81 10.91
N SER A 69 3.56 -3.95 10.05
CA SER A 69 2.32 -4.27 9.31
C SER A 69 2.49 -5.48 8.40
N VAL A 70 3.55 -5.50 7.57
CA VAL A 70 3.78 -6.60 6.61
C VAL A 70 4.00 -7.92 7.34
N ILE A 71 4.70 -7.92 8.47
CA ILE A 71 4.93 -9.11 9.29
C ILE A 71 3.61 -9.64 9.88
N THR A 72 2.74 -8.75 10.36
CA THR A 72 1.53 -9.14 11.07
C THR A 72 0.37 -9.54 10.16
N VAL A 73 0.30 -9.03 8.93
CA VAL A 73 -0.80 -9.34 7.98
C VAL A 73 -1.03 -10.85 7.80
N PRO A 74 -0.04 -11.68 7.42
CA PRO A 74 -0.27 -13.12 7.21
C PRO A 74 -0.58 -13.87 8.50
N ILE A 75 0.01 -13.45 9.62
CA ILE A 75 -0.19 -14.07 10.95
C ILE A 75 -1.67 -13.92 11.37
N PHE A 76 -2.17 -12.69 11.34
CA PHE A 76 -3.55 -12.40 11.77
C PHE A 76 -4.61 -12.79 10.73
N GLY A 77 -4.25 -12.87 9.45
CA GLY A 77 -5.10 -13.49 8.44
C GLY A 77 -5.41 -14.94 8.81
N ARG A 78 -4.40 -15.72 9.17
CA ARG A 78 -4.55 -17.12 9.59
C ARG A 78 -5.29 -17.28 10.91
N LEU A 79 -4.96 -16.45 11.91
CA LEU A 79 -5.66 -16.46 13.20
C LEU A 79 -7.14 -16.14 13.05
N GLY A 80 -7.48 -15.19 12.16
CA GLY A 80 -8.87 -14.85 11.86
C GLY A 80 -9.65 -15.99 11.22
N ASP A 81 -9.00 -16.76 10.33
CA ASP A 81 -9.64 -17.94 9.70
C ASP A 81 -9.96 -19.03 10.74
N TYR A 82 -9.10 -19.20 11.73
CA TYR A 82 -9.25 -20.26 12.73
C TYR A 82 -10.18 -19.90 13.88
N TYR A 83 -9.98 -18.73 14.50
CA TYR A 83 -10.73 -18.33 15.71
C TYR A 83 -11.95 -17.44 15.41
N GLY A 84 -12.15 -17.09 14.13
CA GLY A 84 -13.13 -16.09 13.71
C GLY A 84 -12.51 -14.67 13.73
N ARG A 85 -13.00 -13.82 12.84
CA ARG A 85 -12.35 -12.53 12.57
C ARG A 85 -12.69 -11.42 13.55
N LYS A 86 -13.93 -11.42 14.06
CA LYS A 86 -14.42 -10.32 14.92
C LYS A 86 -13.51 -9.96 16.10
N PRO A 87 -12.99 -10.90 16.92
CA PRO A 87 -12.13 -10.55 18.04
C PRO A 87 -10.82 -9.89 17.60
N PHE A 88 -10.27 -10.31 16.46
CA PHE A 88 -9.04 -9.73 15.93
C PHE A 88 -9.25 -8.35 15.29
N VAL A 89 -10.39 -8.12 14.62
CA VAL A 89 -10.75 -6.78 14.13
C VAL A 89 -10.94 -5.83 15.31
N ILE A 90 -11.60 -6.25 16.39
CA ILE A 90 -11.73 -5.42 17.61
C ILE A 90 -10.36 -5.14 18.22
N ALA A 91 -9.54 -6.16 18.43
CA ALA A 91 -8.20 -6.02 19.00
C ALA A 91 -7.32 -5.08 18.14
N SER A 92 -7.39 -5.21 16.81
CA SER A 92 -6.62 -4.37 15.90
C SER A 92 -7.02 -2.90 15.95
N ILE A 93 -8.32 -2.59 16.06
CA ILE A 93 -8.80 -1.21 16.25
C ILE A 93 -8.26 -0.64 17.55
N VAL A 94 -8.33 -1.41 18.63
CA VAL A 94 -7.83 -0.98 19.97
C VAL A 94 -6.33 -0.73 19.92
N VAL A 95 -5.54 -1.67 19.37
CA VAL A 95 -4.08 -1.53 19.26
C VAL A 95 -3.71 -0.34 18.38
N PHE A 96 -4.32 -0.21 17.20
CA PHE A 96 -4.05 0.88 16.27
C PHE A 96 -4.39 2.25 16.88
N THR A 97 -5.59 2.38 17.45
CA THR A 97 -6.05 3.64 18.03
C THR A 97 -5.26 4.00 19.28
N GLY A 98 -4.96 3.02 20.14
CA GLY A 98 -4.11 3.22 21.32
C GLY A 98 -2.69 3.64 20.94
N ALA A 99 -2.10 2.99 19.93
CA ALA A 99 -0.78 3.38 19.42
C ALA A 99 -0.79 4.78 18.76
N SER A 100 -1.90 5.17 18.11
CA SER A 100 -2.07 6.55 17.62
C SER A 100 -2.00 7.58 18.75
N VAL A 101 -2.60 7.29 19.89
CA VAL A 101 -2.49 8.17 21.08
C VAL A 101 -1.02 8.30 21.52
N LEU A 102 -0.29 7.18 21.55
CA LEU A 102 1.14 7.20 21.90
C LEU A 102 1.95 8.01 20.88
N CYS A 103 1.67 7.86 19.58
CA CYS A 103 2.30 8.69 18.53
C CYS A 103 2.06 10.18 18.77
N GLY A 104 0.82 10.58 19.06
CA GLY A 104 0.47 11.98 19.35
C GLY A 104 1.11 12.51 20.65
N ALA A 105 1.39 11.63 21.61
CA ALA A 105 2.05 11.98 22.88
C ALA A 105 3.59 11.93 22.80
N ALA A 106 4.18 11.65 21.64
CA ALA A 106 5.61 11.49 21.47
C ALA A 106 6.39 12.79 21.79
N ASN A 107 7.45 12.64 22.58
CA ASN A 107 8.37 13.72 22.97
C ASN A 107 9.78 13.52 22.38
N SER A 108 10.02 12.43 21.66
CA SER A 108 11.27 12.16 20.94
C SER A 108 11.00 11.36 19.66
N MET A 109 11.90 11.47 18.68
CA MET A 109 11.80 10.71 17.43
C MET A 109 11.86 9.20 17.68
N MET A 110 12.72 8.72 18.58
CA MET A 110 12.81 7.29 18.89
C MET A 110 11.50 6.76 19.49
N PHE A 111 10.88 7.49 20.42
CA PHE A 111 9.57 7.11 20.98
C PHE A 111 8.50 7.07 19.88
N LEU A 112 8.49 8.05 18.97
CA LEU A 112 7.57 8.06 17.83
C LEU A 112 7.77 6.85 16.93
N VAL A 113 9.01 6.49 16.59
CA VAL A 113 9.34 5.31 15.77
C VAL A 113 8.84 4.03 16.41
N LEU A 114 9.03 3.86 17.74
CA LEU A 114 8.52 2.69 18.46
C LEU A 114 6.99 2.65 18.50
N ALA A 115 6.35 3.80 18.77
CA ALA A 115 4.90 3.92 18.75
C ALA A 115 4.32 3.64 17.37
N ARG A 116 5.00 4.08 16.29
CA ARG A 116 4.66 3.76 14.89
C ARG A 116 4.79 2.26 14.61
N GLY A 117 5.82 1.62 15.14
CA GLY A 117 5.96 0.16 15.07
C GLY A 117 4.77 -0.57 15.71
N LEU A 118 4.34 -0.13 16.91
CA LEU A 118 3.15 -0.67 17.58
C LEU A 118 1.86 -0.40 16.78
N GLN A 119 1.72 0.81 16.22
CA GLN A 119 0.60 1.17 15.35
C GLN A 119 0.57 0.33 14.09
N GLY A 120 1.74 0.01 13.51
CA GLY A 120 1.88 -0.88 12.37
C GLY A 120 1.43 -2.33 12.68
N ILE A 121 1.65 -2.83 13.91
CA ILE A 121 1.06 -4.12 14.34
C ILE A 121 -0.46 -4.05 14.22
N GLY A 122 -1.10 -3.03 14.80
CA GLY A 122 -2.55 -2.82 14.68
C GLY A 122 -2.99 -2.70 13.22
N GLY A 123 -2.27 -1.94 12.39
CA GLY A 123 -2.54 -1.77 10.97
C GLY A 123 -2.45 -3.08 10.18
N GLY A 124 -1.42 -3.89 10.42
CA GLY A 124 -1.28 -5.22 9.80
C GLY A 124 -2.38 -6.19 10.22
N MET A 125 -2.75 -6.21 11.51
CA MET A 125 -3.92 -6.97 11.99
C MET A 125 -5.21 -6.54 11.26
N LEU A 126 -5.44 -5.23 11.08
CA LEU A 126 -6.58 -4.68 10.36
C LEU A 126 -6.61 -5.15 8.91
N VAL A 127 -5.50 -4.99 8.19
CA VAL A 127 -5.40 -5.39 6.79
C VAL A 127 -5.60 -6.90 6.63
N GLY A 128 -5.01 -7.71 7.49
CA GLY A 128 -5.13 -9.16 7.46
C GLY A 128 -6.54 -9.68 7.75
N THR A 129 -7.31 -8.98 8.58
CA THR A 129 -8.63 -9.45 9.03
C THR A 129 -9.80 -8.73 8.37
N ALA A 130 -9.75 -7.40 8.18
CA ALA A 130 -10.89 -6.62 7.69
C ALA A 130 -11.27 -6.98 6.24
N PHE A 131 -10.29 -7.08 5.34
CA PHE A 131 -10.57 -7.49 3.95
C PHE A 131 -11.11 -8.90 3.85
N ALA A 132 -10.73 -9.75 4.78
CA ALA A 132 -11.16 -11.14 4.82
C ALA A 132 -12.57 -11.31 5.43
N CYS A 133 -13.13 -10.32 6.16
CA CYS A 133 -14.52 -10.35 6.63
C CYS A 133 -15.56 -10.30 5.50
N ILE A 134 -15.21 -9.72 4.35
CA ILE A 134 -16.16 -9.54 3.25
C ILE A 134 -16.65 -10.87 2.68
N PRO A 135 -15.78 -11.85 2.36
CA PRO A 135 -16.23 -13.17 1.92
C PRO A 135 -17.08 -13.91 2.95
N ASP A 136 -16.87 -13.66 4.23
CA ASP A 136 -17.63 -14.28 5.31
C ASP A 136 -19.07 -13.76 5.39
N LEU A 137 -19.24 -12.45 5.15
CA LEU A 137 -20.54 -11.79 5.13
C LEU A 137 -21.28 -12.01 3.80
N PHE A 138 -20.53 -12.16 2.70
CA PHE A 138 -21.06 -12.25 1.34
C PHE A 138 -20.49 -13.45 0.59
N PRO A 139 -21.08 -14.66 0.76
CA PRO A 139 -20.64 -15.87 0.07
C PRO A 139 -20.77 -15.79 -1.46
N ASP A 140 -21.78 -15.06 -1.96
CA ASP A 140 -21.98 -14.83 -3.39
C ASP A 140 -20.90 -13.89 -3.96
N SER A 141 -20.24 -14.32 -5.02
CA SER A 141 -19.09 -13.58 -5.59
C SER A 141 -19.49 -12.25 -6.23
N VAL A 142 -20.72 -12.14 -6.78
CA VAL A 142 -21.19 -10.89 -7.41
C VAL A 142 -21.61 -9.88 -6.35
N VAL A 143 -22.29 -10.33 -5.29
CA VAL A 143 -22.66 -9.49 -4.15
C VAL A 143 -21.39 -9.04 -3.43
N ARG A 144 -20.46 -9.95 -3.18
CA ARG A 144 -19.16 -9.68 -2.57
C ARG A 144 -18.37 -8.62 -3.33
N LEU A 145 -18.32 -8.69 -4.65
CA LEU A 145 -17.64 -7.69 -5.48
C LEU A 145 -18.20 -6.28 -5.24
N ARG A 146 -19.52 -6.14 -5.15
CA ARG A 146 -20.14 -4.82 -4.89
C ARG A 146 -19.74 -4.24 -3.54
N TRP A 147 -19.71 -5.06 -2.49
CA TRP A 147 -19.29 -4.64 -1.16
C TRP A 147 -17.78 -4.36 -1.08
N GLN A 148 -16.98 -5.12 -1.83
CA GLN A 148 -15.54 -4.88 -1.94
C GLN A 148 -15.24 -3.56 -2.66
N VAL A 149 -16.02 -3.19 -3.65
CA VAL A 149 -15.95 -1.88 -4.31
C VAL A 149 -16.25 -0.75 -3.32
N LEU A 150 -17.28 -0.90 -2.47
CA LEU A 150 -17.60 0.09 -1.44
C LEU A 150 -16.40 0.31 -0.49
N MET A 151 -15.79 -0.77 -0.02
CA MET A 151 -14.62 -0.70 0.86
C MET A 151 -13.40 -0.09 0.17
N SER A 152 -13.12 -0.46 -1.08
CA SER A 152 -12.06 0.14 -1.88
C SER A 152 -12.30 1.63 -2.13
N SER A 153 -13.57 2.03 -2.28
CA SER A 153 -13.96 3.43 -2.42
C SER A 153 -13.72 4.22 -1.15
N ALA A 154 -14.07 3.68 0.01
CA ALA A 154 -13.78 4.30 1.31
C ALA A 154 -12.27 4.51 1.52
N PHE A 155 -11.47 3.48 1.20
CA PHE A 155 -10.02 3.55 1.23
C PHE A 155 -9.47 4.62 0.27
N GLY A 156 -10.00 4.70 -0.95
CA GLY A 156 -9.61 5.69 -1.95
C GLY A 156 -9.95 7.13 -1.53
N ILE A 157 -11.14 7.36 -0.97
CA ILE A 157 -11.56 8.67 -0.45
C ILE A 157 -10.64 9.10 0.70
N ALA A 158 -10.35 8.19 1.63
CA ALA A 158 -9.45 8.46 2.75
C ALA A 158 -8.05 8.89 2.27
N ASN A 159 -7.49 8.15 1.31
CA ASN A 159 -6.19 8.50 0.72
C ASN A 159 -6.22 9.87 0.01
N ALA A 160 -7.29 10.19 -0.71
CA ALA A 160 -7.43 11.46 -1.43
C ALA A 160 -7.52 12.66 -0.49
N VAL A 161 -8.26 12.52 0.61
CA VAL A 161 -8.45 13.57 1.62
C VAL A 161 -7.22 13.70 2.54
N GLY A 162 -6.50 12.60 2.74
CA GLY A 162 -5.40 12.50 3.71
C GLY A 162 -4.38 13.64 3.64
N PRO A 163 -3.73 13.91 2.51
CA PRO A 163 -2.69 14.95 2.43
C PRO A 163 -3.23 16.35 2.76
N SER A 164 -4.40 16.70 2.25
CA SER A 164 -5.04 17.99 2.54
C SER A 164 -5.43 18.12 4.01
N LEU A 165 -6.00 17.05 4.58
CA LEU A 165 -6.36 16.99 6.00
C LEU A 165 -5.11 17.08 6.88
N GLY A 166 -4.04 16.35 6.52
CA GLY A 166 -2.77 16.36 7.24
C GLY A 166 -2.11 17.74 7.25
N GLY A 167 -2.07 18.39 6.10
CA GLY A 167 -1.56 19.77 6.00
C GLY A 167 -2.39 20.75 6.83
N PHE A 168 -3.72 20.67 6.76
CA PHE A 168 -4.63 21.51 7.55
C PHE A 168 -4.44 21.28 9.06
N LEU A 169 -4.48 20.02 9.50
CA LEU A 169 -4.31 19.68 10.91
C LEU A 169 -2.96 20.14 11.44
N THR A 170 -1.89 19.89 10.69
CA THR A 170 -0.52 20.28 11.08
C THR A 170 -0.39 21.79 11.22
N GLN A 171 -0.97 22.55 10.28
CA GLN A 171 -0.86 24.00 10.24
C GLN A 171 -1.67 24.70 11.35
N TYR A 172 -2.89 24.24 11.63
CA TYR A 172 -3.82 24.94 12.53
C TYR A 172 -3.90 24.34 13.94
N TYR A 173 -3.64 23.03 14.11
CA TYR A 173 -3.77 22.32 15.38
C TYR A 173 -2.48 21.63 15.84
N GLY A 174 -1.39 21.78 15.06
CA GLY A 174 -0.12 21.14 15.32
C GLY A 174 -0.09 19.68 14.88
N TRP A 175 1.11 19.15 14.61
CA TRP A 175 1.30 17.81 14.05
C TRP A 175 0.74 16.66 14.92
N ARG A 176 0.64 16.86 16.23
CA ARG A 176 0.07 15.83 17.14
C ARG A 176 -1.38 15.51 16.83
N SER A 177 -2.15 16.48 16.33
CA SER A 177 -3.54 16.30 15.92
C SER A 177 -3.72 15.32 14.77
N VAL A 178 -2.69 15.14 13.95
CA VAL A 178 -2.63 14.17 12.85
C VAL A 178 -2.82 12.73 13.35
N PHE A 179 -2.32 12.43 14.53
CA PHE A 179 -2.49 11.12 15.16
C PHE A 179 -3.82 11.06 15.94
N TYR A 180 -4.20 12.13 16.60
CA TYR A 180 -5.44 12.16 17.40
C TYR A 180 -6.71 12.09 16.55
N VAL A 181 -6.67 12.47 15.26
CA VAL A 181 -7.81 12.31 14.35
C VAL A 181 -8.23 10.84 14.19
N ASN A 182 -7.32 9.89 14.44
CA ASN A 182 -7.63 8.46 14.42
C ASN A 182 -8.53 8.03 15.61
N LEU A 183 -8.59 8.80 16.70
CA LEU A 183 -9.39 8.46 17.89
C LEU A 183 -10.89 8.42 17.60
N PRO A 184 -11.52 9.51 17.12
CA PRO A 184 -12.96 9.50 16.86
C PRO A 184 -13.34 8.48 15.80
N VAL A 185 -12.53 8.32 14.74
CA VAL A 185 -12.79 7.33 13.69
C VAL A 185 -12.65 5.90 14.24
N GLY A 186 -11.64 5.66 15.08
CA GLY A 186 -11.41 4.37 15.73
C GLY A 186 -12.53 3.99 16.69
N LEU A 187 -12.99 4.93 17.52
CA LEU A 187 -14.12 4.68 18.44
C LEU A 187 -15.42 4.40 17.68
N LEU A 188 -15.69 5.15 16.61
CA LEU A 188 -16.85 4.92 15.76
C LEU A 188 -16.77 3.54 15.09
N SER A 189 -15.62 3.19 14.55
CA SER A 189 -15.36 1.88 13.96
C SER A 189 -15.56 0.76 14.97
N LEU A 190 -15.00 0.92 16.17
CA LEU A 190 -15.12 -0.04 17.26
C LEU A 190 -16.58 -0.29 17.63
N PHE A 191 -17.38 0.79 17.75
CA PHE A 191 -18.82 0.69 18.02
C PHE A 191 -19.56 -0.14 16.95
N PHE A 192 -19.34 0.17 15.66
CA PHE A 192 -20.02 -0.55 14.58
C PHE A 192 -19.57 -2.00 14.48
N VAL A 193 -18.27 -2.28 14.60
CA VAL A 193 -17.73 -3.64 14.54
C VAL A 193 -18.19 -4.46 15.75
N TRP A 194 -18.14 -3.90 16.95
CA TRP A 194 -18.57 -4.60 18.17
C TRP A 194 -20.06 -4.94 18.12
N ARG A 195 -20.91 -3.99 17.67
CA ARG A 195 -22.37 -4.13 17.69
C ARG A 195 -22.93 -4.95 16.54
N PHE A 196 -22.38 -4.80 15.31
CA PHE A 196 -23.00 -5.30 14.08
C PHE A 196 -22.21 -6.39 13.37
N LEU A 197 -20.89 -6.51 13.57
CA LEU A 197 -20.13 -7.59 12.95
C LEU A 197 -20.47 -8.92 13.66
N PRO A 198 -20.97 -9.95 12.93
CA PRO A 198 -21.31 -11.23 13.54
C PRO A 198 -20.05 -12.04 13.91
N HIS A 199 -20.19 -12.93 14.89
CA HIS A 199 -19.19 -13.95 15.21
C HIS A 199 -19.35 -15.12 14.25
N LEU A 200 -18.66 -15.05 13.09
CA LEU A 200 -18.67 -16.13 12.12
C LEU A 200 -17.42 -16.99 12.30
N ARG A 201 -17.60 -18.29 12.47
CA ARG A 201 -16.54 -19.30 12.44
C ARG A 201 -16.82 -20.24 11.29
N HIS A 202 -15.86 -20.46 10.41
CA HIS A 202 -16.06 -21.29 9.23
C HIS A 202 -15.89 -22.78 9.48
N VAL A 203 -15.19 -23.17 10.55
CA VAL A 203 -14.93 -24.58 10.87
C VAL A 203 -15.02 -24.78 12.38
N GLU A 204 -15.80 -25.77 12.82
CA GLU A 204 -15.71 -26.29 14.19
C GLU A 204 -14.43 -27.11 14.32
N HIS A 205 -13.30 -26.46 14.54
CA HIS A 205 -12.08 -27.13 14.90
C HIS A 205 -12.21 -27.61 16.35
N LYS A 206 -12.44 -28.93 16.53
CA LYS A 206 -12.42 -29.58 17.84
C LYS A 206 -10.96 -29.76 18.28
N GLY A 207 -10.38 -28.73 18.89
CA GLY A 207 -9.03 -28.81 19.46
C GLY A 207 -8.41 -27.45 19.74
N LYS A 208 -7.41 -27.42 20.66
CA LYS A 208 -6.56 -26.23 20.85
C LYS A 208 -5.63 -26.10 19.66
N MET A 209 -5.75 -25.02 18.91
CA MET A 209 -4.79 -24.70 17.86
C MET A 209 -3.42 -24.49 18.48
N ARG A 210 -2.43 -25.21 18.02
CA ARG A 210 -1.03 -24.85 18.26
C ARG A 210 -0.63 -23.82 17.22
N LEU A 211 -0.33 -22.60 17.68
CA LEU A 211 0.16 -21.56 16.80
C LEU A 211 1.55 -21.94 16.30
N ASP A 212 1.79 -21.80 15.02
CA ASP A 212 3.12 -22.01 14.44
C ASP A 212 4.05 -20.81 14.72
N TRP A 213 4.57 -20.76 15.96
CA TRP A 213 5.51 -19.71 16.36
C TRP A 213 6.81 -19.69 15.54
N PRO A 214 7.43 -20.86 15.20
CA PRO A 214 8.60 -20.85 14.35
C PRO A 214 8.32 -20.27 12.95
N GLY A 215 7.20 -20.64 12.34
CA GLY A 215 6.77 -20.05 11.05
C GLY A 215 6.56 -18.54 11.17
N ALA A 216 5.90 -18.07 12.23
CA ALA A 216 5.70 -16.64 12.48
C ALA A 216 7.03 -15.87 12.62
N VAL A 217 8.00 -16.42 13.37
CA VAL A 217 9.33 -15.82 13.53
C VAL A 217 10.09 -15.81 12.19
N LEU A 218 10.05 -16.91 11.44
CA LEU A 218 10.72 -16.99 10.12
C LEU A 218 10.13 -15.99 9.13
N ILE A 219 8.79 -15.80 9.12
CA ILE A 219 8.14 -14.76 8.32
C ILE A 219 8.62 -13.37 8.76
N ALA A 220 8.64 -13.11 10.07
CA ALA A 220 9.07 -11.83 10.63
C ALA A 220 10.53 -11.51 10.24
N VAL A 221 11.43 -12.49 10.35
CA VAL A 221 12.85 -12.33 9.98
C VAL A 221 12.99 -12.16 8.46
N ALA A 222 12.31 -12.98 7.65
CA ALA A 222 12.40 -12.90 6.19
C ALA A 222 11.91 -11.55 5.66
N LEU A 223 10.71 -11.13 6.08
CA LEU A 223 10.12 -9.87 5.62
C LEU A 223 10.79 -8.65 6.27
N GLY A 224 11.19 -8.76 7.54
CA GLY A 224 11.88 -7.69 8.24
C GLY A 224 13.26 -7.40 7.67
N SER A 225 14.05 -8.43 7.41
CA SER A 225 15.39 -8.25 6.79
C SER A 225 15.29 -7.79 5.34
N LEU A 226 14.27 -8.24 4.57
CA LEU A 226 13.99 -7.71 3.24
C LEU A 226 13.64 -6.21 3.30
N GLN A 227 12.79 -5.81 4.23
CA GLN A 227 12.41 -4.42 4.41
C GLN A 227 13.62 -3.53 4.75
N LEU A 228 14.44 -3.98 5.70
CA LEU A 228 15.67 -3.26 6.08
C LEU A 228 16.67 -3.19 4.92
N PHE A 229 16.85 -4.27 4.15
CA PHE A 229 17.66 -4.24 2.93
C PHE A 229 17.18 -3.18 1.96
N VAL A 230 15.86 -3.18 1.68
CA VAL A 230 15.22 -2.25 0.75
C VAL A 230 15.36 -0.79 1.22
N GLU A 231 15.27 -0.54 2.52
CA GLU A 231 15.43 0.79 3.12
C GLU A 231 16.88 1.30 3.10
N LEU A 232 17.85 0.41 3.32
CA LEU A 232 19.27 0.78 3.36
C LEU A 232 19.88 0.95 1.96
N LEU A 233 19.34 0.25 0.97
CA LEU A 233 19.87 0.24 -0.39
C LEU A 233 19.95 1.64 -1.03
N PRO A 234 18.94 2.53 -0.95
CA PRO A 234 19.03 3.90 -1.48
C PRO A 234 20.04 4.78 -0.75
N LYS A 235 20.24 4.57 0.56
CA LYS A 235 21.06 5.45 1.41
C LYS A 235 22.56 5.13 1.35
N HIS A 236 22.89 3.85 1.32
CA HIS A 236 24.28 3.39 1.48
C HIS A 236 24.78 2.58 0.29
N GLY A 237 23.94 2.37 -0.73
CA GLY A 237 24.27 1.49 -1.86
C GLY A 237 24.42 0.02 -1.45
N VAL A 238 25.13 -0.74 -2.27
CA VAL A 238 25.41 -2.17 -2.01
C VAL A 238 26.55 -2.30 -1.02
N THR A 239 26.22 -2.36 0.27
CA THR A 239 27.19 -2.59 1.36
C THR A 239 27.19 -4.04 1.81
N LEU A 240 28.21 -4.47 2.55
CA LEU A 240 28.26 -5.80 3.14
C LEU A 240 27.07 -6.05 4.09
N SER A 241 26.65 -5.04 4.84
CA SER A 241 25.46 -5.10 5.71
C SER A 241 24.17 -5.29 4.91
N ALA A 242 24.02 -4.57 3.79
CA ALA A 242 22.87 -4.76 2.90
C ALA A 242 22.83 -6.18 2.31
N LEU A 243 23.97 -6.68 1.83
CA LEU A 243 24.07 -8.06 1.33
C LEU A 243 23.78 -9.11 2.42
N ALA A 244 24.25 -8.88 3.66
CA ALA A 244 23.96 -9.75 4.79
C ALA A 244 22.45 -9.79 5.12
N LEU A 245 21.75 -8.65 5.05
CA LEU A 245 20.28 -8.58 5.23
C LEU A 245 19.54 -9.32 4.12
N LEU A 246 19.97 -9.19 2.87
CA LEU A 246 19.39 -9.92 1.74
C LEU A 246 19.63 -11.43 1.91
N ALA A 247 20.84 -11.84 2.26
CA ALA A 247 21.18 -13.25 2.52
C ALA A 247 20.34 -13.82 3.68
N LEU A 248 20.15 -13.03 4.76
CA LEU A 248 19.31 -13.40 5.90
C LEU A 248 17.85 -13.56 5.47
N SER A 249 17.33 -12.66 4.65
CA SER A 249 15.96 -12.73 4.10
C SER A 249 15.76 -14.01 3.28
N VAL A 250 16.67 -14.28 2.34
CA VAL A 250 16.60 -15.46 1.49
C VAL A 250 16.73 -16.77 2.30
N ALA A 251 17.68 -16.81 3.24
CA ALA A 251 17.88 -17.96 4.11
C ALA A 251 16.65 -18.22 5.00
N SER A 252 16.07 -17.17 5.57
CA SER A 252 14.86 -17.29 6.40
C SER A 252 13.63 -17.68 5.57
N ALA A 253 13.48 -17.17 4.36
CA ALA A 253 12.41 -17.56 3.45
C ALA A 253 12.55 -19.03 3.02
N TYR A 254 13.79 -19.50 2.77
CA TYR A 254 14.06 -20.92 2.47
C TYR A 254 13.78 -21.81 3.68
N ALA A 255 14.23 -21.41 4.87
CA ALA A 255 13.95 -22.12 6.12
C ALA A 255 12.44 -22.20 6.39
N LEU A 256 11.70 -21.09 6.18
CA LEU A 256 10.24 -21.04 6.25
C LEU A 256 9.60 -22.03 5.30
N TRP A 257 10.02 -22.05 4.03
CA TRP A 257 9.51 -22.98 3.03
C TRP A 257 9.69 -24.46 3.42
N GLN A 258 10.84 -24.79 4.02
CA GLN A 258 11.12 -26.15 4.49
C GLN A 258 10.34 -26.49 5.75
N TRP A 259 10.15 -25.52 6.65
CA TRP A 259 9.37 -25.68 7.88
C TRP A 259 7.89 -25.90 7.56
N GLU A 260 7.30 -25.04 6.75
CA GLU A 260 5.88 -25.06 6.39
C GLU A 260 5.47 -26.35 5.66
N LYS A 261 6.37 -26.98 4.90
CA LYS A 261 6.13 -28.30 4.30
C LYS A 261 5.90 -29.41 5.33
N ARG A 262 6.41 -29.23 6.54
CA ARG A 262 6.38 -30.25 7.60
C ARG A 262 5.39 -29.92 8.70
N CYS A 263 4.94 -28.68 8.76
CA CYS A 263 4.06 -28.19 9.82
C CYS A 263 2.59 -28.46 9.46
N PRO A 264 1.84 -29.26 10.24
CA PRO A 264 0.42 -29.52 9.96
C PRO A 264 -0.47 -28.29 10.19
N THR A 265 0.01 -27.31 10.96
CA THR A 265 -0.69 -26.05 11.26
C THR A 265 0.00 -24.85 10.62
N ALA A 266 0.51 -25.03 9.41
CA ALA A 266 1.24 -24.02 8.65
C ALA A 266 0.52 -22.68 8.55
N ILE A 267 1.24 -21.56 8.83
CA ILE A 267 0.70 -20.21 8.66
C ILE A 267 0.57 -19.86 7.18
N LEU A 268 1.53 -20.32 6.37
CA LEU A 268 1.56 -20.14 4.92
C LEU A 268 1.45 -21.49 4.23
N PRO A 269 0.26 -21.99 3.88
CA PRO A 269 0.13 -23.28 3.21
C PRO A 269 0.93 -23.29 1.90
N VAL A 270 2.01 -24.07 1.84
CA VAL A 270 2.89 -24.18 0.65
C VAL A 270 2.11 -24.61 -0.59
N GLU A 271 1.00 -25.32 -0.39
CA GLU A 271 0.08 -25.72 -1.45
C GLU A 271 -0.49 -24.54 -2.24
N MET A 272 -0.68 -23.38 -1.59
CA MET A 272 -1.14 -22.16 -2.27
C MET A 272 -0.15 -21.68 -3.33
N PHE A 273 1.16 -21.79 -3.06
CA PHE A 273 2.20 -21.42 -4.02
C PHE A 273 2.43 -22.51 -5.09
N ARG A 274 2.06 -23.76 -4.82
CA ARG A 274 2.06 -24.84 -5.81
C ARG A 274 0.89 -24.74 -6.79
N ASN A 275 -0.20 -24.11 -6.40
CA ASN A 275 -1.31 -23.81 -7.29
C ASN A 275 -0.90 -22.75 -8.30
N ARG A 276 -0.76 -23.12 -9.57
CA ARG A 276 -0.31 -22.24 -10.66
C ARG A 276 -1.13 -20.97 -10.79
N SER A 277 -2.43 -21.06 -10.53
CA SER A 277 -3.36 -19.93 -10.63
C SER A 277 -3.11 -18.92 -9.51
N LEU A 278 -2.99 -19.38 -8.26
CA LEU A 278 -2.67 -18.52 -7.12
C LEU A 278 -1.27 -17.92 -7.25
N ALA A 279 -0.29 -18.70 -7.65
CA ALA A 279 1.07 -18.22 -7.89
C ALA A 279 1.10 -17.11 -8.96
N ALA A 280 0.31 -17.25 -10.04
CA ALA A 280 0.18 -16.20 -11.05
C ALA A 280 -0.45 -14.91 -10.47
N LEU A 281 -1.51 -15.03 -9.66
CA LEU A 281 -2.16 -13.88 -9.01
C LEU A 281 -1.24 -13.21 -7.98
N PHE A 282 -0.50 -13.99 -7.21
CA PHE A 282 0.50 -13.49 -6.26
C PHE A 282 1.64 -12.75 -6.96
N THR A 283 2.13 -13.29 -8.07
CA THR A 283 3.13 -12.61 -8.91
C THR A 283 2.58 -11.28 -9.43
N LEU A 284 1.33 -11.26 -9.93
CA LEU A 284 0.68 -10.02 -10.38
C LEU A 284 0.48 -9.00 -9.25
N ALA A 285 0.25 -9.46 -8.01
CA ALA A 285 0.18 -8.56 -6.86
C ALA A 285 1.53 -7.88 -6.58
N VAL A 286 2.64 -8.62 -6.65
CA VAL A 286 4.00 -8.05 -6.51
C VAL A 286 4.29 -7.06 -7.62
N LEU A 287 4.10 -7.45 -8.88
CA LEU A 287 4.38 -6.59 -10.04
C LEU A 287 3.49 -5.35 -10.06
N GLY A 288 2.21 -5.51 -9.76
CA GLY A 288 1.24 -4.40 -9.67
C GLY A 288 1.57 -3.44 -8.52
N GLY A 289 1.98 -3.99 -7.37
CA GLY A 289 2.47 -3.20 -6.24
C GLY A 289 3.71 -2.39 -6.60
N PHE A 290 4.68 -3.01 -7.27
CA PHE A 290 5.88 -2.34 -7.77
C PHE A 290 5.53 -1.08 -8.59
N SER A 291 4.75 -1.27 -9.66
CA SER A 291 4.41 -0.17 -10.56
C SER A 291 3.55 0.90 -9.90
N MET A 292 2.58 0.49 -9.07
CA MET A 292 1.70 1.41 -8.34
C MET A 292 2.46 2.33 -7.40
N PHE A 293 3.31 1.75 -6.53
CA PHE A 293 4.00 2.54 -5.52
C PHE A 293 5.14 3.36 -6.11
N SER A 294 5.84 2.87 -7.15
CA SER A 294 6.81 3.69 -7.89
C SER A 294 6.13 4.94 -8.48
N LEU A 295 4.98 4.78 -9.14
CA LEU A 295 4.23 5.92 -9.68
C LEU A 295 3.76 6.86 -8.57
N LEU A 296 3.20 6.31 -7.48
CA LEU A 296 2.60 7.08 -6.40
C LEU A 296 3.62 7.96 -5.66
N PHE A 297 4.85 7.47 -5.46
CA PHE A 297 5.89 8.20 -4.71
C PHE A 297 6.75 9.10 -5.59
N TYR A 298 7.04 8.70 -6.84
CA TYR A 298 7.98 9.44 -7.68
C TYR A 298 7.32 10.44 -8.64
N ALA A 299 6.02 10.29 -8.98
CA ALA A 299 5.31 11.32 -9.72
C ALA A 299 5.20 12.66 -8.94
N PRO A 300 4.90 12.69 -7.62
CA PRO A 300 4.95 13.92 -6.84
C PRO A 300 6.33 14.59 -6.83
N LEU A 301 7.39 13.79 -6.73
CA LEU A 301 8.77 14.28 -6.74
C LEU A 301 9.13 14.87 -8.10
N LEU A 302 8.70 14.24 -9.21
CA LEU A 302 8.86 14.78 -10.56
C LEU A 302 8.19 16.14 -10.70
N PHE A 303 6.92 16.25 -10.27
CA PHE A 303 6.15 17.49 -10.44
C PHE A 303 6.67 18.62 -9.56
N GLN A 304 7.04 18.36 -8.31
CA GLN A 304 7.56 19.37 -7.41
C GLN A 304 9.03 19.68 -7.66
N GLY A 305 9.90 18.68 -7.57
CA GLY A 305 11.35 18.85 -7.69
C GLY A 305 11.80 19.06 -9.12
N GLY A 306 11.28 18.24 -10.06
CA GLY A 306 11.66 18.28 -11.48
C GLY A 306 11.02 19.45 -12.24
N PHE A 307 9.70 19.58 -12.16
CA PHE A 307 8.96 20.60 -12.91
C PHE A 307 8.80 21.92 -12.14
N GLY A 308 9.19 21.97 -10.86
CA GLY A 308 9.12 23.18 -10.03
C GLY A 308 7.70 23.60 -9.66
N MET A 309 6.71 22.68 -9.75
CA MET A 309 5.34 22.95 -9.35
C MET A 309 5.25 23.15 -7.84
N SER A 310 4.33 24.01 -7.42
CA SER A 310 3.99 24.12 -6.00
C SER A 310 3.37 22.82 -5.48
N PRO A 311 3.45 22.55 -4.16
CA PRO A 311 2.80 21.38 -3.56
C PRO A 311 1.30 21.29 -3.87
N LYS A 312 0.62 22.44 -3.97
CA LYS A 312 -0.80 22.52 -4.34
C LYS A 312 -1.03 22.09 -5.78
N GLU A 313 -0.22 22.58 -6.73
CA GLU A 313 -0.34 22.22 -8.15
C GLU A 313 -0.02 20.75 -8.38
N ALA A 314 1.06 20.24 -7.80
CA ALA A 314 1.41 18.81 -7.86
C ALA A 314 0.31 17.93 -7.26
N GLY A 315 -0.26 18.34 -6.13
CA GLY A 315 -1.40 17.68 -5.49
C GLY A 315 -2.63 17.62 -6.41
N LEU A 316 -2.95 18.70 -7.11
CA LEU A 316 -4.05 18.74 -8.07
C LEU A 316 -3.82 17.79 -9.25
N VAL A 317 -2.59 17.69 -9.75
CA VAL A 317 -2.24 16.75 -10.85
C VAL A 317 -2.35 15.29 -10.40
N ILE A 318 -2.02 14.98 -9.14
CA ILE A 318 -2.03 13.60 -8.62
C ILE A 318 -3.41 13.15 -8.14
N THR A 319 -4.22 14.08 -7.63
CA THR A 319 -5.57 13.78 -7.11
C THR A 319 -6.41 12.91 -8.05
N PRO A 320 -6.43 13.12 -9.38
CA PRO A 320 -7.15 12.25 -10.31
C PRO A 320 -6.74 10.77 -10.24
N LEU A 321 -5.47 10.46 -9.97
CA LEU A 321 -5.03 9.06 -9.80
C LEU A 321 -5.88 8.37 -8.72
N VAL A 322 -6.00 8.99 -7.56
CA VAL A 322 -6.68 8.38 -6.41
C VAL A 322 -8.20 8.36 -6.58
N VAL A 323 -8.77 9.46 -7.08
CA VAL A 323 -10.20 9.55 -7.39
C VAL A 323 -10.63 8.49 -8.40
N PHE A 324 -9.84 8.29 -9.45
CA PHE A 324 -10.16 7.35 -10.52
C PHE A 324 -9.85 5.89 -10.15
N ILE A 325 -9.06 5.60 -9.11
CA ILE A 325 -9.03 4.25 -8.49
C ILE A 325 -10.44 3.90 -7.99
N THR A 326 -11.09 4.81 -7.30
CA THR A 326 -12.45 4.61 -6.79
C THR A 326 -13.46 4.48 -7.92
N ILE A 327 -13.45 5.40 -8.89
CA ILE A 327 -14.36 5.36 -10.05
C ILE A 327 -14.14 4.09 -10.85
N GLY A 328 -12.88 3.72 -11.12
CA GLY A 328 -12.51 2.48 -11.81
C GLY A 328 -12.98 1.23 -11.07
N SER A 329 -12.85 1.19 -9.74
CA SER A 329 -13.36 0.07 -8.93
C SER A 329 -14.88 -0.07 -9.01
N ILE A 330 -15.62 1.04 -8.96
CA ILE A 330 -17.08 1.06 -9.12
C ILE A 330 -17.48 0.61 -10.54
N ALA A 331 -16.82 1.13 -11.57
CA ALA A 331 -17.04 0.75 -12.95
C ALA A 331 -16.74 -0.75 -13.17
N ASN A 332 -15.61 -1.22 -12.63
CA ASN A 332 -15.24 -2.64 -12.67
C ASN A 332 -16.32 -3.54 -12.06
N GLY A 333 -16.87 -3.15 -10.90
CA GLY A 333 -17.93 -3.93 -10.23
C GLY A 333 -19.19 -4.13 -11.10
N ARG A 334 -19.51 -3.14 -11.98
CA ARG A 334 -20.63 -3.24 -12.92
C ARG A 334 -20.28 -3.99 -14.19
N ILE A 335 -19.05 -3.86 -14.68
CA ILE A 335 -18.59 -4.41 -15.96
C ILE A 335 -18.22 -5.88 -15.81
N VAL A 336 -17.45 -6.25 -14.79
CA VAL A 336 -16.86 -7.60 -14.63
C VAL A 336 -17.92 -8.70 -14.54
N SER A 337 -19.09 -8.40 -13.96
CA SER A 337 -20.22 -9.34 -13.86
C SER A 337 -20.95 -9.58 -15.19
N ARG A 338 -20.71 -8.73 -16.20
CA ARG A 338 -21.35 -8.80 -17.52
C ARG A 338 -20.42 -9.33 -18.60
N VAL A 339 -19.11 -9.33 -18.35
CA VAL A 339 -18.10 -9.78 -19.32
C VAL A 339 -17.98 -11.30 -19.29
N ARG A 340 -17.92 -11.92 -20.46
CA ARG A 340 -17.77 -13.38 -20.62
C ARG A 340 -16.47 -13.91 -20.01
N ASN A 341 -15.41 -13.12 -20.05
CA ASN A 341 -14.10 -13.45 -19.47
C ASN A 341 -13.67 -12.35 -18.48
N PRO A 342 -13.86 -12.52 -17.17
CA PRO A 342 -13.49 -11.53 -16.16
C PRO A 342 -11.99 -11.17 -16.14
N ASN A 343 -11.11 -12.07 -16.62
CA ASN A 343 -9.67 -11.81 -16.70
C ASN A 343 -9.33 -10.65 -17.64
N LEU A 344 -10.24 -10.31 -18.57
CA LEU A 344 -10.07 -9.13 -19.46
C LEU A 344 -9.85 -7.84 -18.65
N MET A 345 -10.44 -7.75 -17.44
CA MET A 345 -10.27 -6.58 -16.59
C MET A 345 -8.81 -6.46 -16.05
N LEU A 346 -8.10 -7.57 -15.88
CA LEU A 346 -6.67 -7.53 -15.52
C LEU A 346 -5.82 -7.02 -16.69
N TYR A 347 -6.09 -7.49 -17.92
CA TYR A 347 -5.39 -7.02 -19.11
C TYR A 347 -5.58 -5.51 -19.31
N ILE A 348 -6.84 -5.06 -19.30
CA ILE A 348 -7.17 -3.64 -19.45
C ILE A 348 -6.52 -2.84 -18.33
N GLY A 349 -6.65 -3.28 -17.08
CA GLY A 349 -6.15 -2.55 -15.92
C GLY A 349 -4.63 -2.39 -15.94
N PHE A 350 -3.87 -3.46 -16.20
CA PHE A 350 -2.41 -3.37 -16.29
C PHE A 350 -1.95 -2.61 -17.54
N THR A 351 -2.68 -2.68 -18.65
CA THR A 351 -2.39 -1.87 -19.85
C THR A 351 -2.56 -0.38 -19.55
N LEU A 352 -3.65 0.00 -18.87
CA LEU A 352 -3.87 1.39 -18.46
C LEU A 352 -2.79 1.88 -17.49
N LEU A 353 -2.37 1.02 -16.54
CA LEU A 353 -1.27 1.35 -15.63
C LEU A 353 0.06 1.54 -16.37
N ALA A 354 0.36 0.67 -17.34
CA ALA A 354 1.54 0.80 -18.20
C ALA A 354 1.51 2.11 -19.01
N LEU A 355 0.36 2.44 -19.61
CA LEU A 355 0.18 3.70 -20.35
C LEU A 355 0.33 4.93 -19.46
N ALA A 356 -0.15 4.88 -18.22
CA ALA A 356 0.05 5.95 -17.24
C ALA A 356 1.53 6.14 -16.90
N CYS A 357 2.24 5.06 -16.59
CA CYS A 357 3.68 5.13 -16.32
C CYS A 357 4.45 5.65 -17.54
N LEU A 358 4.16 5.17 -18.75
CA LEU A 358 4.76 5.67 -19.99
C LEU A 358 4.43 7.13 -20.24
N GLY A 359 3.18 7.55 -19.97
CA GLY A 359 2.78 8.96 -20.08
C GLY A 359 3.61 9.87 -19.19
N VAL A 360 3.90 9.43 -17.95
CA VAL A 360 4.76 10.20 -17.03
C VAL A 360 6.23 10.16 -17.45
N VAL A 361 6.70 9.07 -18.06
CA VAL A 361 8.08 8.98 -18.61
C VAL A 361 8.32 9.99 -19.73
N VAL A 362 7.31 10.28 -20.53
CA VAL A 362 7.43 11.27 -21.62
C VAL A 362 6.98 12.67 -21.20
N ALA A 363 6.56 12.84 -19.94
CA ALA A 363 6.09 14.13 -19.44
C ALA A 363 7.20 15.17 -19.43
N THR A 364 6.89 16.38 -19.86
CA THR A 364 7.81 17.52 -19.86
C THR A 364 7.22 18.69 -19.07
N ARG A 365 8.08 19.60 -18.64
CA ARG A 365 7.68 20.81 -17.90
C ARG A 365 6.72 21.72 -18.69
N THR A 366 6.78 21.66 -20.02
CA THR A 366 5.96 22.47 -20.92
C THR A 366 4.60 21.83 -21.22
N MET A 367 4.38 20.59 -20.80
CA MET A 367 3.08 19.91 -21.00
C MET A 367 1.98 20.60 -20.21
N PRO A 368 0.78 20.77 -20.81
CA PRO A 368 -0.36 21.33 -20.10
C PRO A 368 -0.82 20.40 -18.97
N GLN A 369 -1.23 20.98 -17.84
CA GLN A 369 -1.62 20.21 -16.64
C GLN A 369 -2.73 19.18 -16.93
N TRP A 370 -3.68 19.49 -17.80
CA TRP A 370 -4.77 18.56 -18.15
C TRP A 370 -4.24 17.25 -18.77
N LEU A 371 -3.14 17.30 -19.51
CA LEU A 371 -2.53 16.10 -20.10
C LEU A 371 -1.85 15.26 -19.03
N LEU A 372 -1.13 15.87 -18.08
CA LEU A 372 -0.56 15.19 -16.92
C LEU A 372 -1.66 14.54 -16.06
N MET A 373 -2.77 15.26 -15.83
CA MET A 373 -3.95 14.71 -15.16
C MET A 373 -4.54 13.51 -15.90
N THR A 374 -4.54 13.51 -17.23
CA THR A 374 -5.04 12.39 -18.03
C THR A 374 -4.22 11.13 -17.81
N PHE A 375 -2.89 11.24 -17.67
CA PHE A 375 -2.05 10.09 -17.30
C PHE A 375 -2.39 9.57 -15.90
N MET A 376 -2.66 10.46 -14.95
CA MET A 376 -3.09 10.08 -13.59
C MET A 376 -4.46 9.40 -13.60
N VAL A 377 -5.43 9.93 -14.36
CA VAL A 377 -6.75 9.29 -14.58
C VAL A 377 -6.59 7.87 -15.12
N THR A 378 -5.74 7.72 -16.15
CA THR A 378 -5.49 6.43 -16.81
C THR A 378 -4.91 5.41 -15.81
N GLY A 379 -3.94 5.82 -14.98
CA GLY A 379 -3.36 4.99 -13.93
C GLY A 379 -4.38 4.62 -12.84
N GLY A 380 -5.20 5.58 -12.43
CA GLY A 380 -6.26 5.38 -11.46
C GLY A 380 -7.31 4.37 -11.92
N LEU A 381 -7.80 4.51 -13.15
CA LEU A 381 -8.71 3.52 -13.76
C LEU A 381 -8.07 2.13 -13.83
N GLY A 382 -6.79 2.07 -14.25
CA GLY A 382 -6.04 0.82 -14.30
C GLY A 382 -6.00 0.10 -12.96
N LEU A 383 -5.60 0.80 -11.91
CA LEU A 383 -5.56 0.27 -10.55
C LEU A 383 -6.96 -0.10 -10.02
N GLY A 384 -7.98 0.70 -10.33
CA GLY A 384 -9.37 0.42 -9.99
C GLY A 384 -9.90 -0.87 -10.64
N PHE A 385 -9.40 -1.24 -11.80
CA PHE A 385 -9.74 -2.52 -12.44
C PHE A 385 -8.91 -3.68 -11.86
N VAL A 386 -7.63 -3.49 -11.59
CA VAL A 386 -6.74 -4.55 -11.13
C VAL A 386 -7.04 -4.99 -9.70
N MET A 387 -7.13 -4.04 -8.74
CA MET A 387 -7.13 -4.33 -7.32
C MET A 387 -8.28 -5.23 -6.83
N PRO A 388 -9.55 -4.93 -7.15
CA PRO A 388 -10.65 -5.78 -6.71
C PRO A 388 -10.61 -7.17 -7.37
N ASN A 389 -10.20 -7.23 -8.65
CA ASN A 389 -10.19 -8.50 -9.38
C ASN A 389 -9.11 -9.44 -8.87
N LEU A 390 -7.88 -8.96 -8.59
CA LEU A 390 -6.84 -9.78 -7.99
C LEU A 390 -7.32 -10.39 -6.66
N THR A 391 -7.97 -9.59 -5.83
CA THR A 391 -8.46 -10.05 -4.52
C THR A 391 -9.55 -11.11 -4.68
N ILE A 392 -10.56 -10.87 -5.54
CA ILE A 392 -11.67 -11.80 -5.72
C ILE A 392 -11.21 -13.08 -6.39
N PHE A 393 -10.32 -13.00 -7.39
CA PHE A 393 -9.80 -14.18 -8.08
C PHE A 393 -8.94 -15.04 -7.16
N ALA A 394 -8.10 -14.42 -6.31
CA ALA A 394 -7.36 -15.15 -5.30
C ALA A 394 -8.28 -15.84 -4.29
N GLN A 395 -9.30 -15.16 -3.80
CA GLN A 395 -10.31 -15.71 -2.89
C GLN A 395 -11.07 -16.89 -3.50
N GLN A 396 -11.48 -16.80 -4.77
CA GLN A 396 -12.18 -17.87 -5.45
C GLN A 396 -11.29 -19.10 -5.69
N THR A 397 -10.02 -18.85 -6.06
CA THR A 397 -9.06 -19.91 -6.36
C THR A 397 -8.58 -20.64 -5.11
N ALA A 398 -8.48 -19.93 -3.98
CA ALA A 398 -8.02 -20.50 -2.71
C ALA A 398 -9.05 -21.41 -2.04
N GLY A 399 -10.34 -21.27 -2.37
CA GLY A 399 -11.41 -22.01 -1.71
C GLY A 399 -11.81 -21.43 -0.35
N ARG A 400 -12.92 -21.94 0.21
CA ARG A 400 -13.52 -21.39 1.43
C ARG A 400 -12.65 -21.47 2.67
N GLU A 401 -11.85 -22.53 2.80
CA GLU A 401 -11.00 -22.78 3.98
C GLU A 401 -9.81 -21.83 4.07
N HIS A 402 -9.37 -21.24 2.95
CA HIS A 402 -8.16 -20.42 2.87
C HIS A 402 -8.42 -18.98 2.40
N LEU A 403 -9.67 -18.49 2.46
CA LEU A 403 -10.04 -17.17 1.97
C LEU A 403 -9.24 -16.03 2.63
N GLY A 404 -9.12 -16.08 3.96
CA GLY A 404 -8.44 -15.05 4.73
C GLY A 404 -6.96 -15.01 4.45
N ILE A 405 -6.32 -16.18 4.46
CA ILE A 405 -4.88 -16.25 4.23
C ILE A 405 -4.51 -15.89 2.79
N ALA A 406 -5.32 -16.28 1.80
CA ALA A 406 -5.10 -15.89 0.41
C ALA A 406 -5.21 -14.38 0.23
N THR A 407 -6.19 -13.75 0.90
CA THR A 407 -6.38 -12.29 0.89
C THR A 407 -5.21 -11.59 1.59
N ALA A 408 -4.82 -12.06 2.76
CA ALA A 408 -3.71 -11.51 3.52
C ALA A 408 -2.38 -11.62 2.74
N LEU A 409 -2.10 -12.80 2.15
CA LEU A 409 -0.93 -13.02 1.31
C LEU A 409 -0.90 -12.09 0.10
N LEU A 410 -2.03 -11.95 -0.61
CA LEU A 410 -2.12 -11.06 -1.76
C LEU A 410 -1.79 -9.61 -1.36
N GLN A 411 -2.31 -9.14 -0.24
CA GLN A 411 -2.04 -7.81 0.29
C GLN A 411 -0.58 -7.65 0.70
N SER A 412 -0.01 -8.62 1.42
CA SER A 412 1.41 -8.61 1.82
C SER A 412 2.34 -8.61 0.62
N LEU A 413 2.07 -9.46 -0.38
CA LEU A 413 2.87 -9.55 -1.60
C LEU A 413 2.80 -8.25 -2.43
N ARG A 414 1.63 -7.60 -2.46
CA ARG A 414 1.50 -6.27 -3.08
C ARG A 414 2.34 -5.22 -2.35
N MET A 415 2.34 -5.24 -1.02
CA MET A 415 3.17 -4.32 -0.23
C MET A 415 4.65 -4.60 -0.41
N ILE A 416 5.07 -5.87 -0.47
CA ILE A 416 6.45 -6.26 -0.78
C ILE A 416 6.84 -5.74 -2.17
N GLY A 417 5.97 -5.93 -3.17
CA GLY A 417 6.15 -5.37 -4.50
C GLY A 417 6.32 -3.86 -4.48
N GLY A 418 5.49 -3.16 -3.70
CA GLY A 418 5.58 -1.72 -3.50
C GLY A 418 6.89 -1.28 -2.87
N MET A 419 7.35 -1.99 -1.83
CA MET A 419 8.65 -1.72 -1.19
C MET A 419 9.81 -1.89 -2.17
N LEU A 420 9.83 -2.99 -2.93
CA LEU A 420 10.82 -3.23 -3.97
C LEU A 420 10.77 -2.14 -5.06
N GLY A 421 9.55 -1.77 -5.48
CA GLY A 421 9.33 -0.71 -6.47
C GLY A 421 9.89 0.63 -6.03
N THR A 422 9.52 1.07 -4.83
CA THR A 422 10.00 2.36 -4.29
C THR A 422 11.50 2.36 -4.05
N ALA A 423 12.05 1.28 -3.51
CA ALA A 423 13.48 1.21 -3.22
C ALA A 423 14.34 1.16 -4.49
N LEU A 424 14.03 0.26 -5.43
CA LEU A 424 14.81 0.15 -6.66
C LEU A 424 14.69 1.42 -7.51
N THR A 425 13.49 2.00 -7.60
CA THR A 425 13.30 3.31 -8.24
C THR A 425 14.08 4.38 -7.50
N GLY A 426 14.07 4.40 -6.17
CA GLY A 426 14.78 5.36 -5.35
C GLY A 426 16.30 5.27 -5.49
N THR A 427 16.84 4.05 -5.45
CA THR A 427 18.27 3.82 -5.68
C THR A 427 18.70 4.32 -7.04
N LEU A 428 17.91 3.99 -8.09
CA LEU A 428 18.18 4.42 -9.45
C LEU A 428 18.13 5.95 -9.57
N VAL A 429 17.07 6.57 -9.02
CA VAL A 429 16.90 8.03 -9.01
C VAL A 429 18.04 8.71 -8.27
N SER A 430 18.38 8.26 -7.06
CA SER A 430 19.48 8.85 -6.27
C SER A 430 20.82 8.75 -6.97
N HIS A 431 21.15 7.58 -7.54
CA HIS A 431 22.42 7.37 -8.23
C HIS A 431 22.53 8.22 -9.50
N MET A 432 21.48 8.21 -10.34
CA MET A 432 21.44 8.98 -11.58
C MET A 432 21.44 10.49 -11.33
N TYR A 433 20.68 10.94 -10.32
CA TYR A 433 20.65 12.33 -9.90
C TYR A 433 22.04 12.81 -9.41
N ALA A 434 22.64 12.06 -8.49
CA ALA A 434 23.97 12.39 -7.96
C ALA A 434 25.04 12.44 -9.05
N SER A 435 24.99 11.50 -10.01
CA SER A 435 25.88 11.48 -11.17
C SER A 435 25.65 12.69 -12.07
N GLY A 436 24.38 13.03 -12.38
CA GLY A 436 24.04 14.19 -13.19
C GLY A 436 24.48 15.51 -12.56
N VAL A 437 24.22 15.68 -11.25
CA VAL A 437 24.66 16.87 -10.49
C VAL A 437 26.16 16.96 -10.44
N ARG A 438 26.88 15.84 -10.24
CA ARG A 438 28.35 15.83 -10.23
C ARG A 438 28.90 16.29 -11.56
N ASN A 439 28.42 15.77 -12.68
CA ASN A 439 28.84 16.15 -14.01
C ASN A 439 28.60 17.65 -14.29
N ALA A 440 27.44 18.18 -13.85
CA ALA A 440 27.12 19.59 -13.99
C ALA A 440 28.09 20.48 -13.17
N LEU A 441 28.37 20.11 -11.92
CA LEU A 441 29.28 20.83 -11.04
C LEU A 441 30.77 20.77 -11.51
N GLU A 442 31.19 19.64 -12.06
CA GLU A 442 32.55 19.50 -12.64
C GLU A 442 32.73 20.42 -13.86
N SER A 443 31.69 20.54 -14.70
CA SER A 443 31.68 21.42 -15.87
C SER A 443 31.81 22.91 -15.51
N ASP A 444 31.27 23.31 -14.34
CA ASP A 444 31.28 24.70 -13.85
C ASP A 444 32.37 24.96 -12.77
N HIS A 445 33.30 24.01 -12.57
CA HIS A 445 34.32 24.06 -11.52
C HIS A 445 33.75 24.31 -10.11
N ALA A 446 32.55 23.85 -9.83
CA ALA A 446 31.78 24.08 -8.62
C ALA A 446 31.64 22.82 -7.73
N SER A 447 32.55 21.84 -7.87
CA SER A 447 32.45 20.52 -7.20
C SER A 447 32.31 20.58 -5.67
N GLN A 448 32.77 21.67 -5.05
CA GLN A 448 32.61 21.91 -3.60
C GLN A 448 31.14 22.00 -3.14
N TRP A 449 30.21 22.32 -4.04
CA TRP A 449 28.79 22.46 -3.76
C TRP A 449 27.99 21.15 -3.92
N PHE A 450 28.71 20.04 -4.13
CA PHE A 450 28.04 18.74 -4.31
C PHE A 450 27.21 18.31 -3.08
N ASN A 451 27.68 18.63 -1.87
CA ASN A 451 26.95 18.29 -0.65
C ASN A 451 25.62 19.03 -0.53
N ASP A 452 25.51 20.24 -1.09
CA ASP A 452 24.33 21.08 -1.04
C ASP A 452 23.35 20.79 -2.18
N LEU A 453 23.86 20.53 -3.40
CA LEU A 453 23.05 20.23 -4.59
C LEU A 453 22.76 18.73 -4.79
N GLY A 454 23.55 17.85 -4.18
CA GLY A 454 23.43 16.40 -4.33
C GLY A 454 22.20 15.79 -3.65
N ASP A 455 21.51 16.53 -2.78
CA ASP A 455 20.24 16.11 -2.18
C ASP A 455 19.06 16.69 -2.99
N PRO A 456 18.19 15.86 -3.60
CA PRO A 456 17.04 16.35 -4.35
C PRO A 456 16.06 17.21 -3.55
N GLN A 457 16.09 17.17 -2.22
CA GLN A 457 15.24 18.00 -1.37
C GLN A 457 15.47 19.50 -1.55
N ILE A 458 16.69 19.89 -1.95
CA ILE A 458 17.01 21.29 -2.27
C ILE A 458 16.11 21.84 -3.38
N LEU A 459 15.67 20.99 -4.32
CA LEU A 459 14.82 21.38 -5.44
C LEU A 459 13.36 21.62 -5.03
N ILE A 460 12.97 21.21 -3.81
CA ILE A 460 11.62 21.37 -3.26
C ILE A 460 11.55 22.51 -2.24
N ASN A 461 12.60 22.67 -1.45
CA ASN A 461 12.66 23.67 -0.37
C ASN A 461 13.08 25.05 -0.89
N ARG A 462 12.10 25.95 -1.08
CA ARG A 462 12.34 27.30 -1.64
C ARG A 462 13.26 28.18 -0.79
N ASP A 463 13.18 28.06 0.54
CA ASP A 463 14.02 28.86 1.44
C ASP A 463 15.48 28.40 1.38
N ALA A 464 15.69 27.08 1.35
CA ALA A 464 17.01 26.51 1.16
C ALA A 464 17.59 26.87 -0.22
N GLN A 465 16.76 26.85 -1.29
CA GLN A 465 17.16 27.31 -2.61
C GLN A 465 17.63 28.77 -2.61
N ALA A 466 16.84 29.67 -1.98
CA ALA A 466 17.18 31.09 -1.92
C ALA A 466 18.51 31.32 -1.19
N THR A 467 18.73 30.59 -0.09
CA THR A 467 19.99 30.65 0.67
C THR A 467 21.17 30.14 -0.18
N LEU A 468 21.01 28.99 -0.84
CA LEU A 468 22.06 28.41 -1.69
C LEU A 468 22.38 29.30 -2.89
N LEU A 469 21.38 29.86 -3.55
CA LEU A 469 21.56 30.80 -4.65
C LEU A 469 22.37 32.05 -4.23
N GLY A 470 22.09 32.58 -3.03
CA GLY A 470 22.87 33.68 -2.45
C GLY A 470 24.34 33.28 -2.24
N GLN A 471 24.60 32.13 -1.67
CA GLN A 471 25.96 31.62 -1.44
C GLN A 471 26.71 31.38 -2.75
N LEU A 472 26.08 30.75 -3.75
CA LEU A 472 26.63 30.52 -5.08
C LEU A 472 26.99 31.84 -5.81
N ALA A 473 26.09 32.85 -5.71
CA ALA A 473 26.34 34.16 -6.29
C ALA A 473 27.52 34.86 -5.63
N HIS A 474 27.66 34.77 -4.31
CA HIS A 474 28.86 35.30 -3.60
C HIS A 474 30.14 34.57 -3.98
N ALA A 475 30.07 33.29 -4.33
CA ALA A 475 31.20 32.48 -4.80
C ALA A 475 31.52 32.68 -6.31
N GLY A 476 30.74 33.50 -7.03
CA GLY A 476 30.95 33.79 -8.45
C GLY A 476 30.37 32.75 -9.41
N HIS A 477 29.55 31.81 -8.94
CA HIS A 477 28.91 30.77 -9.76
C HIS A 477 27.49 31.18 -10.20
N ASN A 478 27.07 30.71 -11.37
CA ASN A 478 25.70 30.89 -11.85
C ASN A 478 24.74 29.88 -11.17
N GLY A 479 24.30 30.21 -9.96
CA GLY A 479 23.42 29.33 -9.16
C GLY A 479 22.13 28.94 -9.87
N ALA A 480 21.56 29.84 -10.70
CA ALA A 480 20.36 29.53 -11.46
C ALA A 480 20.57 28.43 -12.50
N MET A 481 21.71 28.46 -13.20
CA MET A 481 22.07 27.44 -14.18
C MET A 481 22.33 26.10 -13.49
N LEU A 482 23.06 26.07 -12.39
CA LEU A 482 23.35 24.85 -11.63
C LEU A 482 22.06 24.22 -11.07
N LEU A 483 21.13 25.05 -10.60
CA LEU A 483 19.83 24.56 -10.10
C LEU A 483 18.98 23.97 -11.23
N GLU A 484 18.98 24.57 -12.43
CA GLU A 484 18.26 24.03 -13.59
C GLU A 484 18.88 22.73 -14.07
N SER A 485 20.23 22.63 -14.14
CA SER A 485 20.93 21.37 -14.45
C SER A 485 20.60 20.26 -13.43
N ALA A 486 20.51 20.60 -12.15
CA ALA A 486 20.09 19.66 -11.11
C ALA A 486 18.63 19.20 -11.32
N ARG A 487 17.71 20.09 -11.73
CA ARG A 487 16.33 19.72 -12.08
C ARG A 487 16.27 18.80 -13.28
N GLU A 488 17.01 19.09 -14.34
CA GLU A 488 17.08 18.22 -15.52
C GLU A 488 17.61 16.83 -15.16
N ALA A 489 18.66 16.77 -14.32
CA ALA A 489 19.18 15.50 -13.81
C ALA A 489 18.11 14.72 -13.01
N LEU A 490 17.32 15.41 -12.18
CA LEU A 490 16.24 14.78 -11.42
C LEU A 490 15.13 14.26 -12.35
N VAL A 491 14.72 15.05 -13.34
CA VAL A 491 13.70 14.65 -14.32
C VAL A 491 14.16 13.39 -15.08
N ALA A 492 15.39 13.38 -15.61
CA ALA A 492 15.95 12.23 -16.31
C ALA A 492 16.03 10.98 -15.43
N ALA A 493 16.45 11.15 -14.17
CA ALA A 493 16.54 10.07 -13.21
C ALA A 493 15.17 9.46 -12.88
N ILE A 494 14.13 10.30 -12.66
CA ILE A 494 12.78 9.82 -12.36
C ILE A 494 12.16 9.19 -13.60
N HIS A 495 12.35 9.74 -14.80
CA HIS A 495 11.88 9.13 -16.03
C HIS A 495 12.44 7.72 -16.21
N LEU A 496 13.72 7.49 -15.95
CA LEU A 496 14.32 6.16 -16.01
C LEU A 496 13.72 5.22 -14.95
N GLY A 497 13.51 5.70 -13.72
CA GLY A 497 12.87 4.93 -12.66
C GLY A 497 11.42 4.55 -13.01
N LEU A 498 10.65 5.46 -13.59
CA LEU A 498 9.27 5.20 -14.01
C LEU A 498 9.19 4.37 -15.30
N ALA A 499 10.21 4.41 -16.17
CA ALA A 499 10.33 3.51 -17.31
C ALA A 499 10.46 2.05 -16.83
N MET A 500 11.23 1.80 -15.77
CA MET A 500 11.29 0.48 -15.14
C MET A 500 9.89 0.06 -14.61
N ALA A 501 9.16 0.96 -13.96
CA ALA A 501 7.80 0.68 -13.50
C ALA A 501 6.83 0.39 -14.68
N ALA A 502 6.99 1.10 -15.81
CA ALA A 502 6.23 0.85 -17.03
C ALA A 502 6.53 -0.53 -17.63
N ILE A 503 7.81 -0.93 -17.70
CA ILE A 503 8.22 -2.27 -18.15
C ILE A 503 7.59 -3.35 -17.26
N ILE A 504 7.63 -3.18 -15.95
CA ILE A 504 7.02 -4.11 -15.00
C ILE A 504 5.49 -4.19 -15.20
N ALA A 505 4.82 -3.07 -15.47
CA ALA A 505 3.39 -3.06 -15.78
C ALA A 505 3.08 -3.79 -17.11
N VAL A 506 3.92 -3.65 -18.13
CA VAL A 506 3.81 -4.41 -19.40
C VAL A 506 4.03 -5.91 -19.16
N VAL A 507 5.03 -6.27 -18.36
CA VAL A 507 5.26 -7.67 -17.93
C VAL A 507 4.03 -8.21 -17.21
N SER A 508 3.34 -7.38 -16.42
CA SER A 508 2.10 -7.77 -15.73
C SER A 508 0.96 -8.09 -16.72
N VAL A 509 0.86 -7.35 -17.84
CA VAL A 509 -0.08 -7.68 -18.92
C VAL A 509 0.22 -9.07 -19.48
N TRP A 510 1.49 -9.37 -19.76
CA TRP A 510 1.90 -10.68 -20.26
C TRP A 510 1.66 -11.79 -19.23
N GLN A 511 2.00 -11.56 -17.97
CA GLN A 511 1.79 -12.50 -16.87
C GLN A 511 0.30 -12.80 -16.62
N SER A 512 -0.61 -11.86 -16.91
CA SER A 512 -2.05 -12.05 -16.80
C SER A 512 -2.58 -13.21 -17.66
N ARG A 513 -1.83 -13.62 -18.72
CA ARG A 513 -2.15 -14.80 -19.56
C ARG A 513 -2.07 -16.12 -18.76
N ARG A 514 -1.30 -16.15 -17.69
CA ARG A 514 -1.13 -17.33 -16.83
C ARG A 514 -2.26 -17.51 -15.81
N VAL A 515 -3.12 -16.52 -15.67
CA VAL A 515 -4.32 -16.61 -14.83
C VAL A 515 -5.39 -17.36 -15.62
N PRO A 516 -5.83 -18.56 -15.20
CA PRO A 516 -6.89 -19.27 -15.88
C PRO A 516 -8.21 -18.50 -15.80
N PRO A 517 -9.14 -18.75 -16.74
CA PRO A 517 -10.43 -18.07 -16.74
C PRO A 517 -11.18 -18.32 -15.44
N VAL A 518 -11.41 -17.25 -14.67
CA VAL A 518 -12.18 -17.30 -13.42
C VAL A 518 -13.65 -17.12 -13.75
N LYS A 519 -14.48 -18.13 -13.43
CA LYS A 519 -15.92 -18.02 -13.57
C LYS A 519 -16.51 -17.40 -12.31
N LEU A 520 -17.09 -16.22 -12.39
CA LEU A 520 -17.87 -15.64 -11.32
C LEU A 520 -19.19 -16.41 -11.24
N GLN A 521 -19.29 -17.39 -10.33
CA GLN A 521 -20.50 -18.17 -10.15
C GLN A 521 -21.57 -17.30 -9.50
N ARG A 522 -22.62 -17.03 -10.25
CA ARG A 522 -23.89 -16.53 -9.70
C ARG A 522 -24.64 -17.76 -9.19
N LYS A 523 -24.63 -18.04 -7.88
CA LYS A 523 -25.54 -19.04 -7.31
C LYS A 523 -26.97 -18.54 -7.42
N LEU A 524 -27.59 -18.83 -8.54
CA LEU A 524 -29.02 -18.94 -8.71
C LEU A 524 -29.31 -20.44 -8.83
N GLU A 525 -29.19 -21.19 -7.76
CA GLU A 525 -29.97 -22.42 -7.65
C GLU A 525 -31.30 -22.05 -6.95
N PRO A 526 -32.41 -22.13 -7.63
CA PRO A 526 -33.68 -22.19 -6.94
C PRO A 526 -33.65 -23.45 -6.05
N VAL A 527 -33.95 -23.29 -4.77
CA VAL A 527 -34.32 -24.41 -3.93
C VAL A 527 -35.57 -24.99 -4.56
N ILE A 528 -35.44 -26.10 -5.29
CA ILE A 528 -36.56 -26.93 -5.67
C ILE A 528 -37.02 -27.54 -4.35
N HIS A 529 -38.11 -27.01 -3.81
CA HIS A 529 -38.90 -27.73 -2.85
C HIS A 529 -39.49 -28.94 -3.62
N ALA A 530 -38.87 -30.10 -3.41
CA ALA A 530 -39.58 -31.34 -3.66
C ALA A 530 -40.65 -31.45 -2.57
N ASP A 531 -41.92 -31.47 -2.99
CA ASP A 531 -43.11 -31.76 -2.18
C ASP A 531 -43.01 -33.12 -1.47
#